data_29cc7494c72cca17842ca5a1662db803
#
_entry.id   29cc7494c72cca17842ca5a1662db803
#
_cell.length_a   1.000
_cell.length_b   1.000
_cell.length_c   1.000
_cell.angle_alpha   90.00
_cell.angle_beta   90.00
_cell.angle_gamma   90.00
#
_symmetry.space_group_name_H-M   'P 1'
#
loop_
_entity.id
_entity.type
_entity.pdbx_description
1 polymer ?
#
loop_
_entity_poly.entity_id
_entity_poly.type
_entity_poly.pdbx_seq_one_letter_code
_entity_poly.pdbx_strand_id
1 'polypeptide(L)'
;AYTTLATIVQILGEDKGFDFMKALHKNINNYTKSGSAPIKAAARGENTVGIVFLHDAVKQTVKGFPIVSVAPCEGTGYEIGSMSIIKGARNLPEAKKFYDFVLGKAIQERAKEAGAYQVMSNKAAIPPKEAPKLETIKLIDYDFKKYGSSAERKRLLAKWGSDVKSLPK
;
A
#
# COMPACT_ATOMS: atom_id res chain seq x y z
N ALA A 1 1.32 -5.53 -2.52
CA ALA A 1 2.10 -6.78 -2.42
C ALA A 1 3.60 -6.55 -2.47
N TYR A 2 4.17 -5.91 -3.50
CA TYR A 2 5.62 -5.69 -3.57
C TYR A 2 6.13 -4.80 -2.43
N THR A 3 5.40 -3.75 -2.07
CA THR A 3 5.75 -2.85 -0.96
C THR A 3 5.90 -3.61 0.35
N THR A 4 5.02 -4.57 0.64
CA THR A 4 5.13 -5.42 1.85
C THR A 4 6.42 -6.24 1.84
N LEU A 5 6.75 -6.88 0.70
CA LEU A 5 7.98 -7.65 0.54
C LEU A 5 9.22 -6.76 0.73
N ALA A 6 9.26 -5.61 0.05
CA ALA A 6 10.36 -4.67 0.17
C ALA A 6 10.48 -4.08 1.58
N THR A 7 9.35 -3.84 2.27
CA THR A 7 9.33 -3.38 3.66
C THR A 7 9.95 -4.41 4.60
N ILE A 8 9.56 -5.67 4.50
CA ILE A 8 10.11 -6.77 5.33
C ILE A 8 11.61 -6.88 5.13
N VAL A 9 12.07 -6.83 3.87
CA VAL A 9 13.50 -6.88 3.54
C VAL A 9 14.26 -5.66 4.11
N GLN A 10 13.67 -4.48 4.10
CA GLN A 10 14.31 -3.27 4.64
C GLN A 10 14.38 -3.29 6.17
N ILE A 11 13.37 -3.84 6.85
CA ILE A 11 13.34 -3.91 8.32
C ILE A 11 14.28 -4.99 8.84
N LEU A 12 14.26 -6.19 8.24
CA LEU A 12 14.92 -7.38 8.78
C LEU A 12 16.25 -7.70 8.10
N GLY A 13 16.55 -7.06 6.98
CA GLY A 13 17.57 -7.52 6.02
C GLY A 13 17.03 -8.64 5.13
N GLU A 14 17.74 -8.92 4.03
CA GLU A 14 17.22 -9.83 3.00
C GLU A 14 17.06 -11.26 3.54
N ASP A 15 18.11 -11.83 4.14
CA ASP A 15 18.09 -13.24 4.57
C ASP A 15 17.01 -13.48 5.65
N LYS A 16 17.04 -12.71 6.74
CA LYS A 16 16.04 -12.82 7.81
C LYS A 16 14.63 -12.47 7.32
N GLY A 17 14.51 -11.53 6.40
CA GLY A 17 13.24 -11.16 5.78
C GLY A 17 12.64 -12.31 4.98
N PHE A 18 13.46 -13.03 4.22
CA PHE A 18 13.01 -14.22 3.49
C PHE A 18 12.67 -15.38 4.41
N ASP A 19 13.44 -15.60 5.48
CA ASP A 19 13.12 -16.63 6.50
C ASP A 19 11.80 -16.32 7.21
N PHE A 20 11.56 -15.07 7.57
CA PHE A 20 10.27 -14.62 8.08
C PHE A 20 9.13 -14.88 7.08
N MET A 21 9.32 -14.56 5.80
CA MET A 21 8.29 -14.78 4.77
C MET A 21 8.02 -16.27 4.52
N LYS A 22 9.02 -17.15 4.63
CA LYS A 22 8.83 -18.61 4.59
C LYS A 22 7.99 -19.11 5.78
N ALA A 23 8.27 -18.60 6.97
CA ALA A 23 7.47 -18.93 8.15
C ALA A 23 6.03 -18.42 8.03
N LEU A 24 5.85 -17.17 7.57
CA LEU A 24 4.56 -16.57 7.32
C LEU A 24 3.75 -17.33 6.25
N HIS A 25 4.43 -17.85 5.20
CA HIS A 25 3.79 -18.57 4.09
C HIS A 25 2.93 -19.75 4.58
N LYS A 26 3.36 -20.44 5.61
CA LYS A 26 2.63 -21.58 6.22
C LYS A 26 1.26 -21.17 6.77
N ASN A 27 1.08 -19.90 7.11
CA ASN A 27 -0.14 -19.33 7.68
C ASN A 27 -0.96 -18.50 6.67
N ILE A 28 -0.49 -18.38 5.42
CA ILE A 28 -1.19 -17.63 4.37
C ILE A 28 -2.17 -18.55 3.65
N ASN A 29 -3.45 -18.25 3.72
CA ASN A 29 -4.47 -19.01 2.97
C ASN A 29 -4.35 -18.75 1.47
N ASN A 30 -4.23 -17.47 1.08
CA ASN A 30 -4.23 -17.06 -0.31
C ASN A 30 -3.40 -15.81 -0.56
N TYR A 31 -2.70 -15.78 -1.70
CA TYR A 31 -2.08 -14.59 -2.26
C TYR A 31 -2.97 -14.04 -3.37
N THR A 32 -3.60 -12.90 -3.10
CA THR A 32 -4.58 -12.31 -4.02
C THR A 32 -3.92 -11.46 -5.10
N LYS A 33 -4.57 -11.34 -6.27
CA LYS A 33 -4.15 -10.41 -7.33
C LYS A 33 -4.54 -8.97 -7.00
N SER A 34 -5.68 -8.77 -6.33
CA SER A 34 -6.19 -7.46 -5.91
C SER A 34 -5.64 -7.07 -4.54
N GLY A 35 -5.12 -5.85 -4.41
CA GLY A 35 -4.59 -5.33 -3.14
C GLY A 35 -5.65 -5.20 -2.04
N SER A 36 -6.91 -4.94 -2.41
CA SER A 36 -8.00 -4.80 -1.45
C SER A 36 -8.81 -6.09 -1.19
N ALA A 37 -8.50 -7.21 -1.87
CA ALA A 37 -9.23 -8.45 -1.66
C ALA A 37 -9.03 -9.04 -0.25
N PRO A 38 -7.83 -9.01 0.37
CA PRO A 38 -7.65 -9.57 1.71
C PRO A 38 -8.51 -8.91 2.77
N ILE A 39 -8.64 -7.58 2.74
CA ILE A 39 -9.48 -6.88 3.73
C ILE A 39 -10.96 -7.11 3.51
N LYS A 40 -11.41 -7.32 2.27
CA LYS A 40 -12.79 -7.67 1.98
C LYS A 40 -13.12 -9.07 2.50
N ALA A 41 -12.20 -10.01 2.38
CA ALA A 41 -12.33 -11.35 2.93
C ALA A 41 -12.37 -11.32 4.48
N ALA A 42 -11.48 -10.56 5.11
CA ALA A 42 -11.50 -10.35 6.56
C ALA A 42 -12.82 -9.68 7.03
N ALA A 43 -13.30 -8.68 6.29
CA ALA A 43 -14.57 -8.00 6.61
C ALA A 43 -15.79 -8.93 6.58
N ARG A 44 -15.77 -9.97 5.73
CA ARG A 44 -16.81 -11.00 5.67
C ARG A 44 -16.58 -12.18 6.62
N GLY A 45 -15.51 -12.16 7.42
CA GLY A 45 -15.17 -13.25 8.32
C GLY A 45 -14.56 -14.49 7.66
N GLU A 46 -14.17 -14.39 6.37
CA GLU A 46 -13.55 -15.51 5.64
C GLU A 46 -12.08 -15.73 6.08
N ASN A 47 -11.43 -14.68 6.58
CA ASN A 47 -10.07 -14.71 7.10
C ASN A 47 -9.98 -13.87 8.38
N THR A 48 -9.17 -14.30 9.34
CA THR A 48 -8.94 -13.55 10.59
C THR A 48 -8.10 -12.29 10.35
N VAL A 49 -7.12 -12.35 9.44
CA VAL A 49 -6.18 -11.26 9.16
C VAL A 49 -6.07 -11.00 7.66
N GLY A 50 -6.06 -9.74 7.27
CA GLY A 50 -5.74 -9.29 5.92
C GLY A 50 -4.54 -8.35 5.90
N ILE A 51 -3.53 -8.65 5.10
CA ILE A 51 -2.37 -7.75 4.89
C ILE A 51 -2.70 -6.84 3.71
N VAL A 52 -2.88 -5.55 3.97
CA VAL A 52 -3.37 -4.55 3.02
C VAL A 52 -2.82 -3.16 3.31
N PHE A 53 -3.11 -2.19 2.46
CA PHE A 53 -2.93 -0.78 2.81
C PHE A 53 -3.96 -0.33 3.84
N LEU A 54 -3.55 0.49 4.81
CA LEU A 54 -4.42 0.95 5.90
C LEU A 54 -5.69 1.65 5.41
N HIS A 55 -5.61 2.46 4.36
CA HIS A 55 -6.78 3.14 3.80
C HIS A 55 -7.86 2.17 3.27
N ASP A 56 -7.47 0.98 2.82
CA ASP A 56 -8.41 -0.06 2.39
C ASP A 56 -9.13 -0.67 3.61
N ALA A 57 -8.45 -0.81 4.75
CA ALA A 57 -9.06 -1.25 5.99
C ALA A 57 -10.05 -0.19 6.52
N VAL A 58 -9.64 1.08 6.57
CA VAL A 58 -10.50 2.21 6.95
C VAL A 58 -11.79 2.24 6.13
N LYS A 59 -11.70 1.98 4.83
CA LYS A 59 -12.88 1.91 3.96
C LYS A 59 -13.89 0.84 4.40
N GLN A 60 -13.45 -0.28 4.94
CA GLN A 60 -14.36 -1.31 5.45
C GLN A 60 -14.94 -0.92 6.82
N THR A 61 -14.14 -0.32 7.68
CA THR A 61 -14.61 0.20 8.98
C THR A 61 -15.70 1.25 8.81
N VAL A 62 -15.51 2.20 7.87
CA VAL A 62 -16.52 3.23 7.55
C VAL A 62 -17.83 2.62 7.03
N LYS A 63 -17.76 1.47 6.37
CA LYS A 63 -18.95 0.70 5.94
C LYS A 63 -19.60 -0.10 7.06
N GLY A 64 -19.10 -0.03 8.28
CA GLY A 64 -19.67 -0.73 9.45
C GLY A 64 -19.16 -2.15 9.66
N PHE A 65 -18.17 -2.62 8.90
CA PHE A 65 -17.57 -3.92 9.16
C PHE A 65 -16.70 -3.90 10.43
N PRO A 66 -16.69 -4.97 11.24
CA PRO A 66 -15.94 -5.06 12.49
C PRO A 66 -14.44 -5.30 12.24
N ILE A 67 -13.80 -4.34 11.59
CA ILE A 67 -12.37 -4.38 11.23
C ILE A 67 -11.57 -3.52 12.21
N VAL A 68 -10.50 -4.08 12.74
CA VAL A 68 -9.46 -3.36 13.49
C VAL A 68 -8.22 -3.20 12.61
N SER A 69 -7.79 -1.96 12.40
CA SER A 69 -6.57 -1.66 11.65
C SER A 69 -5.37 -1.62 12.59
N VAL A 70 -4.33 -2.37 12.28
CA VAL A 70 -3.09 -2.42 13.06
C VAL A 70 -1.92 -2.05 12.16
N ALA A 71 -1.17 -1.01 12.55
CA ALA A 71 0.14 -0.73 11.98
C ALA A 71 1.21 -1.46 12.81
N PRO A 72 2.14 -2.22 12.18
CA PRO A 72 3.19 -2.92 12.92
C PRO A 72 4.07 -1.96 13.72
N CYS A 73 4.39 -2.32 14.96
CA CYS A 73 5.24 -1.51 15.84
C CYS A 73 6.71 -1.49 15.36
N GLU A 74 7.14 -2.50 14.61
CA GLU A 74 8.44 -2.55 13.96
C GLU A 74 8.59 -1.46 12.89
N GLY A 75 7.49 -1.08 12.28
CA GLY A 75 7.38 -0.07 11.25
C GLY A 75 6.68 -0.58 10.00
N THR A 76 6.26 0.33 9.15
CA THR A 76 5.64 0.02 7.86
C THR A 76 6.25 0.84 6.73
N GLY A 77 6.32 0.24 5.56
CA GLY A 77 6.57 0.95 4.32
C GLY A 77 5.33 1.69 3.82
N TYR A 78 5.53 2.52 2.83
CA TYR A 78 4.47 3.31 2.23
C TYR A 78 4.71 3.50 0.73
N GLU A 79 3.67 3.89 0.03
CA GLU A 79 3.74 4.28 -1.38
C GLU A 79 3.20 5.70 -1.53
N ILE A 80 3.78 6.45 -2.46
CA ILE A 80 3.28 7.76 -2.87
C ILE A 80 2.65 7.58 -4.25
N GLY A 81 1.34 7.71 -4.32
CA GLY A 81 0.60 7.72 -5.59
C GLY A 81 1.09 8.87 -6.44
N SER A 82 1.33 8.62 -7.72
CA SER A 82 1.82 9.62 -8.66
C SER A 82 0.98 9.70 -9.92
N MET A 83 1.03 10.84 -10.55
CA MET A 83 0.38 11.13 -11.81
C MET A 83 1.43 11.67 -12.79
N SER A 84 1.33 11.32 -14.06
CA SER A 84 2.26 11.77 -15.09
C SER A 84 1.52 12.16 -16.36
N ILE A 85 2.05 13.18 -17.05
CA ILE A 85 1.58 13.54 -18.40
C ILE A 85 2.34 12.70 -19.40
N ILE A 86 1.62 12.02 -20.29
CA ILE A 86 2.21 11.17 -21.32
C ILE A 86 3.00 12.03 -22.30
N LYS A 87 4.24 11.62 -22.64
CA LYS A 87 5.03 12.28 -23.67
C LYS A 87 4.28 12.24 -25.01
N GLY A 88 4.13 13.42 -25.63
CA GLY A 88 3.37 13.55 -26.86
C GLY A 88 1.84 13.59 -26.68
N ALA A 89 1.36 13.92 -25.47
CA ALA A 89 -0.07 14.12 -25.24
C ALA A 89 -0.65 15.13 -26.26
N ARG A 90 -1.74 14.73 -26.94
CA ARG A 90 -2.37 15.55 -28.01
C ARG A 90 -2.91 16.88 -27.48
N ASN A 91 -3.48 16.87 -26.28
CA ASN A 91 -4.10 18.03 -25.62
C ASN A 91 -3.23 18.43 -24.40
N LEU A 92 -1.95 18.74 -24.64
CA LEU A 92 -0.99 19.03 -23.57
C LEU A 92 -1.40 20.20 -22.67
N PRO A 93 -1.95 21.34 -23.17
CA PRO A 93 -2.39 22.43 -22.31
C PRO A 93 -3.49 22.00 -21.32
N GLU A 94 -4.49 21.24 -21.79
CA GLU A 94 -5.59 20.72 -20.97
C GLU A 94 -5.10 19.65 -19.99
N ALA A 95 -4.18 18.80 -20.43
CA ALA A 95 -3.55 17.81 -19.55
C ALA A 95 -2.80 18.47 -18.38
N LYS A 96 -2.10 19.59 -18.63
CA LYS A 96 -1.44 20.39 -17.57
C LYS A 96 -2.47 20.99 -16.60
N LYS A 97 -3.53 21.61 -17.11
CA LYS A 97 -4.61 22.15 -16.26
C LYS A 97 -5.24 21.09 -15.38
N PHE A 98 -5.50 19.91 -15.95
CA PHE A 98 -6.04 18.78 -15.19
C PHE A 98 -5.04 18.28 -14.15
N TYR A 99 -3.75 18.22 -14.48
CA TYR A 99 -2.68 17.85 -13.56
C TYR A 99 -2.66 18.78 -12.34
N ASP A 100 -2.63 20.09 -12.56
CA ASP A 100 -2.63 21.09 -11.49
C ASP A 100 -3.93 21.04 -10.67
N PHE A 101 -5.07 20.84 -11.31
CA PHE A 101 -6.36 20.69 -10.65
C PHE A 101 -6.37 19.51 -9.68
N VAL A 102 -5.88 18.33 -10.10
CA VAL A 102 -5.88 17.12 -9.25
C VAL A 102 -4.92 17.26 -8.08
N LEU A 103 -3.83 18.01 -8.22
CA LEU A 103 -2.90 18.30 -7.12
C LEU A 103 -3.41 19.40 -6.19
N GLY A 104 -4.47 20.09 -6.55
CA GLY A 104 -5.06 21.16 -5.75
C GLY A 104 -5.68 20.68 -4.45
N LYS A 105 -5.59 21.52 -3.41
CA LYS A 105 -6.16 21.26 -2.07
C LYS A 105 -7.64 20.82 -2.15
N ALA A 106 -8.46 21.63 -2.83
CA ALA A 106 -9.91 21.44 -2.84
C ALA A 106 -10.33 20.09 -3.43
N ILE A 107 -9.65 19.61 -4.49
CA ILE A 107 -10.00 18.33 -5.11
C ILE A 107 -9.49 17.16 -4.27
N GLN A 108 -8.32 17.28 -3.64
CA GLN A 108 -7.82 16.22 -2.77
C GLN A 108 -8.71 16.04 -1.54
N GLU A 109 -9.22 17.10 -0.94
CA GLU A 109 -10.16 17.04 0.19
C GLU A 109 -11.48 16.35 -0.15
N ARG A 110 -11.88 16.36 -1.43
CA ARG A 110 -13.09 15.68 -1.91
C ARG A 110 -12.91 14.18 -2.16
N ALA A 111 -11.70 13.66 -2.06
CA ALA A 111 -11.45 12.23 -2.32
C ALA A 111 -12.30 11.29 -1.44
N LYS A 112 -12.64 11.70 -0.22
CA LYS A 112 -13.56 10.97 0.67
C LYS A 112 -14.96 10.77 0.10
N GLU A 113 -15.46 11.70 -0.74
CA GLU A 113 -16.76 11.59 -1.39
C GLU A 113 -16.79 10.38 -2.35
N ALA A 114 -15.63 10.03 -2.92
CA ALA A 114 -15.42 8.81 -3.70
C ALA A 114 -15.03 7.59 -2.83
N GLY A 115 -15.06 7.71 -1.51
CA GLY A 115 -14.69 6.65 -0.59
C GLY A 115 -13.18 6.37 -0.54
N ALA A 116 -12.35 7.37 -0.79
CA ALA A 116 -10.89 7.31 -0.62
C ALA A 116 -10.49 7.95 0.71
N TYR A 117 -9.78 7.18 1.53
CA TYR A 117 -9.34 7.56 2.88
C TYR A 117 -7.82 7.56 3.00
N GLN A 118 -7.14 7.91 1.91
CA GLN A 118 -5.67 8.04 1.88
C GLN A 118 -5.24 9.34 2.55
N VAL A 119 -4.00 9.36 3.00
CA VAL A 119 -3.32 10.60 3.40
C VAL A 119 -3.06 11.43 2.16
N MET A 120 -3.32 12.73 2.24
CA MET A 120 -3.18 13.65 1.11
C MET A 120 -1.72 13.96 0.80
N SER A 121 -1.36 14.04 -0.48
CA SER A 121 -0.02 14.47 -0.92
C SER A 121 0.16 15.98 -0.85
N ASN A 122 -0.91 16.76 -1.00
CA ASN A 122 -0.89 18.21 -0.82
C ASN A 122 -0.88 18.54 0.67
N LYS A 123 0.21 19.14 1.15
CA LYS A 123 0.39 19.50 2.58
C LYS A 123 -0.64 20.49 3.12
N ALA A 124 -1.28 21.28 2.26
CA ALA A 124 -2.33 22.22 2.64
C ALA A 124 -3.71 21.55 2.72
N ALA A 125 -3.88 20.35 2.16
CA ALA A 125 -5.15 19.62 2.20
C ALA A 125 -5.36 18.96 3.57
N ILE A 126 -6.60 19.01 4.05
CA ILE A 126 -7.00 18.39 5.32
C ILE A 126 -7.48 16.97 5.02
N PRO A 127 -6.80 15.95 5.54
CA PRO A 127 -7.23 14.57 5.32
C PRO A 127 -8.59 14.30 5.99
N PRO A 128 -9.36 13.33 5.50
CA PRO A 128 -10.56 12.88 6.18
C PRO A 128 -10.25 12.47 7.63
N LYS A 129 -11.17 12.71 8.55
CA LYS A 129 -10.99 12.33 9.97
C LYS A 129 -10.75 10.83 10.17
N GLU A 130 -11.24 10.01 9.23
CA GLU A 130 -11.10 8.56 9.20
C GLU A 130 -9.75 8.09 8.62
N ALA A 131 -9.03 8.98 7.92
CA ALA A 131 -7.73 8.63 7.33
C ALA A 131 -6.71 8.20 8.40
N PRO A 132 -5.76 7.33 8.07
CA PRO A 132 -4.68 6.97 9.00
C PRO A 132 -3.92 8.22 9.46
N LYS A 133 -3.68 8.31 10.76
CA LYS A 133 -2.91 9.41 11.36
C LYS A 133 -1.43 9.07 11.33
N LEU A 134 -0.67 9.72 10.45
CA LEU A 134 0.75 9.42 10.24
C LEU A 134 1.59 9.56 11.50
N GLU A 135 1.25 10.48 12.40
CA GLU A 135 1.93 10.69 13.68
C GLU A 135 1.83 9.50 14.64
N THR A 136 0.87 8.60 14.42
CA THR A 136 0.69 7.37 15.21
C THR A 136 1.29 6.14 14.55
N ILE A 137 1.87 6.27 13.36
CA ILE A 137 2.38 5.17 12.55
C ILE A 137 3.89 5.32 12.40
N LYS A 138 4.65 4.30 12.77
CA LYS A 138 6.07 4.25 12.53
C LYS A 138 6.34 3.93 11.07
N LEU A 139 6.65 4.95 10.26
CA LEU A 139 7.12 4.77 8.90
C LEU A 139 8.61 4.41 8.91
N ILE A 140 9.03 3.47 8.06
CA ILE A 140 10.45 3.20 7.85
C ILE A 140 11.06 4.27 6.93
N ASP A 141 12.36 4.47 6.99
CA ASP A 141 13.10 5.21 5.97
C ASP A 141 13.18 4.36 4.70
N TYR A 142 12.15 4.49 3.87
CA TYR A 142 11.96 3.63 2.70
C TYR A 142 12.89 4.06 1.56
N ASP A 143 13.88 3.23 1.21
CA ASP A 143 14.79 3.47 0.10
C ASP A 143 14.06 3.32 -1.26
N PHE A 144 13.41 4.39 -1.69
CA PHE A 144 12.73 4.46 -2.98
C PHE A 144 13.67 4.32 -4.16
N LYS A 145 14.93 4.73 -4.04
CA LYS A 145 15.92 4.64 -5.12
C LYS A 145 16.24 3.18 -5.44
N LYS A 146 16.52 2.39 -4.43
CA LYS A 146 16.83 0.96 -4.58
C LYS A 146 15.56 0.17 -4.88
N TYR A 147 14.60 0.19 -3.98
CA TYR A 147 13.41 -0.68 -4.05
C TYR A 147 12.33 -0.20 -5.02
N GLY A 148 12.40 1.06 -5.48
CA GLY A 148 11.59 1.57 -6.60
C GLY A 148 12.14 1.21 -7.98
N SER A 149 13.38 0.72 -8.08
CA SER A 149 13.98 0.34 -9.36
C SER A 149 13.33 -0.92 -9.95
N SER A 150 13.19 -0.94 -11.28
CA SER A 150 12.63 -2.11 -11.99
C SER A 150 13.51 -3.36 -11.83
N ALA A 151 14.82 -3.20 -11.75
CA ALA A 151 15.76 -4.31 -11.58
C ALA A 151 15.57 -4.98 -10.21
N GLU A 152 15.58 -4.21 -9.12
CA GLU A 152 15.41 -4.74 -7.77
C GLU A 152 14.02 -5.33 -7.56
N ARG A 153 12.98 -4.69 -8.09
CA ARG A 153 11.63 -5.24 -8.08
C ARG A 153 11.55 -6.60 -8.75
N LYS A 154 12.13 -6.77 -9.95
CA LYS A 154 12.15 -8.05 -10.67
C LYS A 154 12.92 -9.11 -9.88
N ARG A 155 14.08 -8.76 -9.33
CA ARG A 155 14.94 -9.65 -8.55
C ARG A 155 14.22 -10.19 -7.31
N LEU A 156 13.67 -9.31 -6.49
CA LEU A 156 12.98 -9.70 -5.27
C LEU A 156 11.70 -10.49 -5.53
N LEU A 157 10.94 -10.15 -6.57
CA LEU A 157 9.75 -10.91 -6.93
C LEU A 157 10.09 -12.31 -7.47
N ALA A 158 11.16 -12.44 -8.25
CA ALA A 158 11.63 -13.75 -8.71
C ALA A 158 12.08 -14.62 -7.52
N LYS A 159 12.92 -14.07 -6.63
CA LYS A 159 13.36 -14.74 -5.42
C LYS A 159 12.18 -15.14 -4.51
N TRP A 160 11.20 -14.25 -4.31
CA TRP A 160 10.01 -14.60 -3.54
C TRP A 160 9.20 -15.71 -4.21
N GLY A 161 9.12 -15.71 -5.53
CA GLY A 161 8.46 -16.76 -6.31
C GLY A 161 9.07 -18.13 -6.11
N SER A 162 10.42 -18.22 -6.19
CA SER A 162 11.17 -19.47 -6.01
C SER A 162 11.29 -19.92 -4.56
N ASP A 163 11.62 -19.00 -3.66
CA ASP A 163 12.08 -19.36 -2.30
C ASP A 163 10.94 -19.38 -1.27
N VAL A 164 9.80 -18.77 -1.59
CA VAL A 164 8.66 -18.65 -0.66
C VAL A 164 7.38 -19.21 -1.26
N LYS A 165 6.93 -18.64 -2.39
CA LYS A 165 5.60 -18.97 -2.93
C LYS A 165 5.50 -20.42 -3.45
N SER A 166 6.58 -20.99 -3.94
CA SER A 166 6.65 -22.36 -4.45
C SER A 166 6.72 -23.42 -3.36
N LEU A 167 6.95 -23.03 -2.11
CA LEU A 167 7.00 -23.97 -0.99
C LEU A 167 5.63 -24.59 -0.73
N PRO A 168 5.60 -25.84 -0.27
CA PRO A 168 4.36 -26.43 0.25
C PRO A 168 3.87 -25.67 1.49
N LYS A 169 2.55 -25.63 1.66
CA LYS A 169 1.88 -25.02 2.83
C LYS A 169 1.75 -26.04 3.94
#